data_1e4500dc973f1ab949eb9d87b03544d7
#
_entry.id   1e4500dc973f1ab949eb9d87b03544d7
#
_cell.length_a   1.000
_cell.length_b   1.000
_cell.length_c   1.000
_cell.angle_alpha   90.00
_cell.angle_beta   90.00
_cell.angle_gamma   90.00
#
_symmetry.space_group_name_H-M   'P 1'
#
loop_
_entity.id
_entity.type
_entity.pdbx_description
1 polymer ?
#
loop_
_entity_poly.entity_id
_entity_poly.type
_entity_poly.pdbx_seq_one_letter_code
_entity_poly.pdbx_strand_id
1 'polypeptide(L)'
;CVRLAFSPTSLAMSTKIAIRKDKDTKRKNPMRQVRIEKLCLNISVGESGDRLTRAGRVLQQLTDQEPVETKARLTIRTFGIRRNEKIAVHVTVRGQKAEELLERGLKVKEYELKSRNFSESGNFGFGIQEHIDLGIKYDPSTGIYGMDFFVVLSRPGFRVSKRKRCRSKIGHSHLVTRDDAMRWFVDKFDGIIN
;
A
#
# COMPACT_ATOMS: atom_id res chain seq x y z
N CYS A 1 -43.56 -26.44 46.16
CA CYS A 1 -42.74 -26.47 44.90
C CYS A 1 -42.94 -25.20 44.13
N VAL A 2 -42.03 -24.24 44.29
CA VAL A 2 -42.03 -22.98 43.50
C VAL A 2 -41.13 -23.21 42.27
N ARG A 3 -41.75 -23.34 41.11
CA ARG A 3 -41.01 -23.34 39.82
C ARG A 3 -40.62 -21.89 39.50
N LEU A 4 -39.37 -21.57 39.65
CA LEU A 4 -38.76 -20.35 39.08
C LEU A 4 -38.74 -20.48 37.57
N ALA A 5 -39.61 -19.74 36.89
CA ALA A 5 -39.63 -19.60 35.44
C ALA A 5 -38.46 -18.73 35.02
N PHE A 6 -37.40 -19.34 34.55
CA PHE A 6 -36.32 -18.64 33.87
C PHE A 6 -36.82 -18.11 32.52
N SER A 7 -36.92 -16.80 32.36
CA SER A 7 -37.35 -16.19 31.12
C SER A 7 -36.27 -16.35 30.06
N PRO A 8 -36.59 -16.74 28.83
CA PRO A 8 -35.61 -16.97 27.74
C PRO A 8 -34.89 -15.71 27.27
N THR A 9 -35.35 -14.54 27.67
CA THR A 9 -34.78 -13.23 27.31
C THR A 9 -33.43 -12.95 27.99
N SER A 10 -33.20 -13.45 29.21
CA SER A 10 -31.95 -13.23 29.96
C SER A 10 -30.77 -14.00 29.37
N LEU A 11 -30.99 -15.23 28.89
CA LEU A 11 -29.94 -16.07 28.29
C LEU A 11 -29.48 -15.52 26.92
N ALA A 12 -30.42 -14.97 26.13
CA ALA A 12 -30.12 -14.40 24.82
C ALA A 12 -29.34 -13.06 24.91
N MET A 13 -29.57 -12.26 25.97
CA MET A 13 -28.79 -11.05 26.23
C MET A 13 -27.36 -11.37 26.69
N SER A 14 -27.18 -12.35 27.56
CA SER A 14 -25.85 -12.74 28.05
C SER A 14 -24.95 -13.28 26.93
N THR A 15 -25.49 -14.07 26.02
CA THR A 15 -24.76 -14.57 24.86
C THR A 15 -24.39 -13.48 23.86
N LYS A 16 -25.28 -12.50 23.62
CA LYS A 16 -24.98 -11.34 22.75
C LYS A 16 -23.88 -10.44 23.33
N ILE A 17 -23.85 -10.25 24.64
CA ILE A 17 -22.82 -9.45 25.34
C ILE A 17 -21.43 -10.19 25.28
N ALA A 18 -21.42 -11.50 25.50
CA ALA A 18 -20.20 -12.32 25.37
C ALA A 18 -19.65 -12.29 23.96
N ILE A 19 -20.49 -12.43 22.93
CA ILE A 19 -20.09 -12.36 21.51
C ILE A 19 -19.53 -10.97 21.14
N ARG A 20 -20.06 -9.89 21.70
CA ARG A 20 -19.54 -8.52 21.49
C ARG A 20 -18.17 -8.34 22.15
N LYS A 21 -17.99 -8.78 23.40
CA LYS A 21 -16.69 -8.74 24.10
C LYS A 21 -15.63 -9.53 23.36
N ASP A 22 -15.94 -10.71 22.83
CA ASP A 22 -15.02 -11.52 22.04
C ASP A 22 -14.60 -10.84 20.72
N LYS A 23 -15.50 -10.11 20.08
CA LYS A 23 -15.17 -9.35 18.86
C LYS A 23 -14.23 -8.18 19.17
N ASP A 24 -14.43 -7.47 20.28
CA ASP A 24 -13.62 -6.33 20.66
C ASP A 24 -12.20 -6.76 21.12
N THR A 25 -12.09 -7.85 21.85
CA THR A 25 -10.80 -8.44 22.20
C THR A 25 -10.03 -8.94 20.98
N LYS A 26 -10.71 -9.53 19.99
CA LYS A 26 -10.10 -9.94 18.72
C LYS A 26 -9.60 -8.74 17.89
N ARG A 27 -10.32 -7.60 17.91
CA ARG A 27 -9.88 -6.37 17.22
C ARG A 27 -8.65 -5.73 17.86
N LYS A 28 -8.51 -5.79 19.18
CA LYS A 28 -7.38 -5.25 19.94
C LYS A 28 -6.11 -6.09 19.85
N ASN A 29 -6.17 -7.28 19.25
CA ASN A 29 -5.00 -8.13 19.10
C ASN A 29 -3.95 -7.46 18.18
N PRO A 30 -2.70 -7.24 18.63
CA PRO A 30 -1.64 -6.60 17.85
C PRO A 30 -1.34 -7.32 16.53
N MET A 31 -1.59 -8.64 16.44
CA MET A 31 -1.47 -9.39 15.19
C MET A 31 -2.52 -9.04 14.12
N ARG A 32 -3.54 -8.28 14.47
CA ARG A 32 -4.55 -7.78 13.53
C ARG A 32 -4.31 -6.36 13.06
N GLN A 33 -3.35 -5.67 13.63
CA GLN A 33 -3.00 -4.31 13.21
C GLN A 33 -2.52 -4.30 11.77
N VAL A 34 -3.05 -3.38 10.98
CA VAL A 34 -2.62 -3.15 9.60
C VAL A 34 -1.34 -2.30 9.63
N ARG A 35 -0.36 -2.68 8.82
CA ARG A 35 0.90 -1.95 8.68
C ARG A 35 1.33 -1.89 7.23
N ILE A 36 2.18 -0.94 6.90
CA ILE A 36 2.83 -0.88 5.60
C ILE A 36 3.83 -2.03 5.49
N GLU A 37 3.65 -2.89 4.51
CA GLU A 37 4.60 -3.95 4.18
C GLU A 37 5.72 -3.40 3.31
N LYS A 38 5.34 -2.65 2.29
CA LYS A 38 6.27 -2.01 1.35
C LYS A 38 5.60 -0.84 0.62
N LEU A 39 6.42 0.10 0.23
CA LEU A 39 6.11 1.16 -0.70
C LEU A 39 6.89 0.90 -1.99
N CYS A 40 6.22 0.83 -3.12
CA CYS A 40 6.85 0.76 -4.42
C CYS A 40 6.73 2.13 -5.10
N LEU A 41 7.87 2.70 -5.47
CA LEU A 41 7.96 3.90 -6.28
C LEU A 41 8.31 3.48 -7.70
N ASN A 42 7.59 3.99 -8.69
CA ASN A 42 7.78 3.66 -10.09
C ASN A 42 7.81 4.95 -10.93
N ILE A 43 8.77 5.03 -11.84
CA ILE A 43 8.84 6.05 -12.87
C ILE A 43 8.85 5.36 -14.23
N SER A 44 7.81 5.60 -15.03
CA SER A 44 7.67 5.06 -16.38
C SER A 44 8.07 6.15 -17.39
N VAL A 45 9.19 5.94 -18.07
CA VAL A 45 9.72 6.89 -19.06
C VAL A 45 9.23 6.57 -20.46
N GLY A 46 9.05 5.28 -20.77
CA GLY A 46 8.61 4.80 -22.08
C GLY A 46 9.73 4.71 -23.12
N GLU A 47 10.93 5.17 -22.82
CA GLU A 47 12.11 5.16 -23.67
C GLU A 47 13.30 4.58 -22.92
N SER A 48 14.19 3.91 -23.63
CA SER A 48 15.50 3.49 -23.13
C SER A 48 16.53 4.61 -23.30
N GLY A 49 17.61 4.57 -22.52
CA GLY A 49 18.74 5.49 -22.65
C GLY A 49 18.86 6.51 -21.52
N ASP A 50 19.37 7.72 -21.82
CA ASP A 50 19.74 8.72 -20.82
C ASP A 50 18.58 9.20 -19.95
N ARG A 51 17.38 9.29 -20.50
CA ARG A 51 16.19 9.66 -19.72
C ARG A 51 15.90 8.66 -18.62
N LEU A 52 16.05 7.36 -18.90
CA LEU A 52 15.84 6.29 -17.92
C LEU A 52 16.91 6.34 -16.82
N THR A 53 18.18 6.60 -17.19
CA THR A 53 19.28 6.73 -16.23
C THR A 53 19.06 7.93 -15.29
N ARG A 54 18.59 9.07 -15.83
CA ARG A 54 18.25 10.25 -15.03
C ARG A 54 17.09 9.96 -14.08
N ALA A 55 16.04 9.28 -14.54
CA ALA A 55 14.93 8.84 -13.67
C ALA A 55 15.41 7.93 -12.54
N GLY A 56 16.38 7.03 -12.84
CA GLY A 56 17.03 6.20 -11.82
C GLY A 56 17.74 7.04 -10.74
N ARG A 57 18.45 8.10 -11.13
CA ARG A 57 19.11 9.01 -10.18
C ARG A 57 18.11 9.71 -9.25
N VAL A 58 16.96 10.14 -9.76
CA VAL A 58 15.89 10.73 -8.93
C VAL A 58 15.41 9.74 -7.87
N LEU A 59 15.13 8.49 -8.25
CA LEU A 59 14.73 7.45 -7.29
C LEU A 59 15.84 7.16 -6.26
N GLN A 60 17.10 7.14 -6.71
CA GLN A 60 18.23 6.92 -5.82
C GLN A 60 18.38 8.06 -4.80
N GLN A 61 18.21 9.32 -5.21
CA GLN A 61 18.23 10.49 -4.31
C GLN A 61 17.11 10.46 -3.27
N LEU A 62 15.91 9.96 -3.66
CA LEU A 62 14.76 9.84 -2.75
C LEU A 62 14.92 8.72 -1.72
N THR A 63 15.44 7.58 -2.18
CA THR A 63 15.37 6.34 -1.39
C THR A 63 16.71 5.87 -0.87
N ASP A 64 17.84 6.45 -1.32
CA ASP A 64 19.22 6.00 -1.09
C ASP A 64 19.41 4.51 -1.44
N GLN A 65 18.60 3.99 -2.36
CA GLN A 65 18.66 2.61 -2.84
C GLN A 65 18.91 2.59 -4.34
N GLU A 66 19.63 1.58 -4.81
CA GLU A 66 19.84 1.39 -6.24
C GLU A 66 18.53 0.99 -6.93
N PRO A 67 18.07 1.75 -7.95
CA PRO A 67 16.83 1.46 -8.65
C PRO A 67 16.97 0.26 -9.58
N VAL A 68 15.88 -0.48 -9.73
CA VAL A 68 15.81 -1.63 -10.65
C VAL A 68 15.12 -1.20 -11.94
N GLU A 69 15.79 -1.43 -13.07
CA GLU A 69 15.21 -1.17 -14.39
C GLU A 69 14.26 -2.28 -14.82
N THR A 70 13.11 -1.89 -15.35
CA THR A 70 12.07 -2.82 -15.79
C THR A 70 12.01 -2.86 -17.32
N LYS A 71 11.96 -4.10 -17.84
CA LYS A 71 11.87 -4.37 -19.28
C LYS A 71 10.43 -4.49 -19.76
N ALA A 72 10.15 -4.02 -20.97
CA ALA A 72 8.87 -4.21 -21.62
C ALA A 72 8.59 -5.70 -21.89
N ARG A 73 7.38 -6.14 -21.63
CA ARG A 73 6.94 -7.53 -21.86
C ARG A 73 6.54 -7.78 -23.31
N LEU A 74 5.99 -6.76 -23.97
CA LEU A 74 5.42 -6.82 -25.30
C LEU A 74 6.00 -5.72 -26.18
N THR A 75 6.00 -5.95 -27.49
CA THR A 75 6.27 -4.93 -28.50
C THR A 75 4.98 -4.19 -28.81
N ILE A 76 4.95 -2.87 -28.62
CA ILE A 76 3.81 -2.02 -28.91
C ILE A 76 4.24 -0.95 -29.88
N ARG A 77 3.84 -1.09 -31.16
CA ARG A 77 4.25 -0.18 -32.23
C ARG A 77 3.77 1.25 -32.01
N THR A 78 2.56 1.41 -31.51
CA THR A 78 1.94 2.72 -31.25
C THR A 78 2.75 3.57 -30.24
N PHE A 79 3.40 2.93 -29.29
CA PHE A 79 4.27 3.60 -28.31
C PHE A 79 5.75 3.54 -28.65
N GLY A 80 6.14 2.93 -29.79
CA GLY A 80 7.52 2.77 -30.17
C GLY A 80 8.34 1.82 -29.29
N ILE A 81 7.69 0.97 -28.48
CA ILE A 81 8.34 0.11 -27.50
C ILE A 81 8.57 -1.29 -28.07
N ARG A 82 9.78 -1.83 -27.88
CA ARG A 82 10.14 -3.20 -28.25
C ARG A 82 10.18 -4.11 -27.03
N ARG A 83 9.86 -5.40 -27.23
CA ARG A 83 10.00 -6.41 -26.19
C ARG A 83 11.44 -6.45 -25.65
N ASN A 84 11.57 -6.59 -24.32
CA ASN A 84 12.84 -6.60 -23.57
C ASN A 84 13.58 -5.25 -23.51
N GLU A 85 13.01 -4.19 -24.05
CA GLU A 85 13.56 -2.84 -23.92
C GLU A 85 13.32 -2.31 -22.49
N LYS A 86 14.30 -1.64 -21.90
CA LYS A 86 14.22 -1.02 -20.58
C LYS A 86 13.43 0.27 -20.69
N ILE A 87 12.28 0.37 -20.05
CA ILE A 87 11.33 1.48 -20.19
C ILE A 87 10.92 2.17 -18.89
N ALA A 88 11.14 1.53 -17.77
CA ALA A 88 10.77 2.05 -16.48
C ALA A 88 11.79 1.70 -15.39
N VAL A 89 11.80 2.47 -14.33
CA VAL A 89 12.62 2.22 -13.14
C VAL A 89 11.72 2.18 -11.90
N HIS A 90 12.02 1.29 -10.97
CA HIS A 90 11.29 1.18 -9.73
C HIS A 90 12.19 0.88 -8.54
N VAL A 91 11.73 1.26 -7.36
CA VAL A 91 12.35 0.94 -6.08
C VAL A 91 11.30 0.46 -5.09
N THR A 92 11.67 -0.48 -4.24
CA THR A 92 10.82 -0.96 -3.16
C THR A 92 11.42 -0.56 -1.82
N VAL A 93 10.71 0.30 -1.09
CA VAL A 93 11.12 0.80 0.22
C VAL A 93 10.28 0.13 1.32
N ARG A 94 10.91 -0.15 2.46
CA ARG A 94 10.27 -0.80 3.62
C ARG A 94 10.62 -0.08 4.91
N GLY A 95 9.85 -0.37 5.96
CA GLY A 95 10.09 0.17 7.31
C GLY A 95 9.75 1.64 7.44
N GLN A 96 10.42 2.34 8.36
CA GLN A 96 10.15 3.74 8.69
C GLN A 96 10.33 4.66 7.49
N LYS A 97 11.36 4.45 6.68
CA LYS A 97 11.62 5.25 5.47
C LYS A 97 10.45 5.21 4.47
N ALA A 98 9.75 4.07 4.39
CA ALA A 98 8.56 3.96 3.55
C ALA A 98 7.40 4.83 4.08
N GLU A 99 7.26 4.93 5.41
CA GLU A 99 6.24 5.79 6.02
C GLU A 99 6.53 7.27 5.78
N GLU A 100 7.77 7.69 5.95
CA GLU A 100 8.21 9.09 5.72
C GLU A 100 8.01 9.51 4.25
N LEU A 101 8.39 8.64 3.30
CA LEU A 101 8.19 8.92 1.87
C LEU A 101 6.71 8.94 1.48
N LEU A 102 5.92 8.06 2.08
CA LEU A 102 4.48 8.04 1.86
C LEU A 102 3.83 9.32 2.37
N GLU A 103 4.20 9.79 3.55
CA GLU A 103 3.69 11.04 4.13
C GLU A 103 4.03 12.25 3.25
N ARG A 104 5.26 12.33 2.74
CA ARG A 104 5.65 13.38 1.77
C ARG A 104 4.77 13.33 0.51
N GLY A 105 4.54 12.14 -0.04
CA GLY A 105 3.69 11.95 -1.20
C GLY A 105 2.22 12.30 -0.95
N LEU A 106 1.69 11.95 0.22
CA LEU A 106 0.31 12.31 0.62
C LEU A 106 0.15 13.81 0.87
N LYS A 107 1.18 14.48 1.37
CA LYS A 107 1.18 15.94 1.54
C LYS A 107 1.00 16.65 0.20
N VAL A 108 1.64 16.19 -0.87
CA VAL A 108 1.43 16.71 -2.24
C VAL A 108 -0.01 16.50 -2.72
N LYS A 109 -0.68 15.44 -2.26
CA LYS A 109 -2.09 15.13 -2.55
C LYS A 109 -3.07 15.71 -1.55
N GLU A 110 -2.61 16.58 -0.63
CA GLU A 110 -3.45 17.21 0.40
C GLU A 110 -4.21 16.18 1.26
N TYR A 111 -3.68 14.95 1.36
CA TYR A 111 -4.30 13.79 2.04
C TYR A 111 -5.67 13.37 1.46
N GLU A 112 -5.96 13.78 0.21
CA GLU A 112 -7.20 13.39 -0.47
C GLU A 112 -6.95 12.26 -1.46
N LEU A 113 -7.68 11.15 -1.30
CA LEU A 113 -7.66 10.03 -2.22
C LEU A 113 -9.08 9.67 -2.67
N LYS A 114 -9.20 9.21 -3.91
CA LYS A 114 -10.48 8.72 -4.42
C LYS A 114 -10.69 7.27 -3.99
N SER A 115 -11.93 6.88 -3.71
CA SER A 115 -12.30 5.52 -3.36
C SER A 115 -11.77 4.48 -4.37
N ARG A 116 -11.71 4.81 -5.66
CA ARG A 116 -11.14 3.94 -6.71
C ARG A 116 -9.63 3.69 -6.59
N ASN A 117 -8.91 4.48 -5.81
CA ASN A 117 -7.47 4.30 -5.58
C ASN A 117 -7.18 3.12 -4.66
N PHE A 118 -8.22 2.59 -3.98
CA PHE A 118 -8.12 1.44 -3.09
C PHE A 118 -8.56 0.17 -3.81
N SER A 119 -7.68 -0.83 -3.84
CA SER A 119 -7.97 -2.14 -4.43
C SER A 119 -8.73 -3.04 -3.47
N GLU A 120 -9.42 -4.07 -3.99
CA GLU A 120 -10.12 -5.09 -3.19
C GLU A 120 -9.19 -5.84 -2.24
N SER A 121 -7.92 -6.00 -2.61
CA SER A 121 -6.89 -6.65 -1.79
C SER A 121 -6.32 -5.77 -0.68
N GLY A 122 -6.91 -4.60 -0.41
CA GLY A 122 -6.49 -3.69 0.64
C GLY A 122 -5.19 -2.94 0.37
N ASN A 123 -4.81 -2.78 -0.89
CA ASN A 123 -3.69 -1.94 -1.30
C ASN A 123 -4.21 -0.64 -1.91
N PHE A 124 -3.39 0.39 -1.95
CA PHE A 124 -3.76 1.63 -2.62
C PHE A 124 -2.58 2.26 -3.33
N GLY A 125 -2.89 3.13 -4.28
CA GLY A 125 -1.87 3.83 -5.05
C GLY A 125 -2.36 5.17 -5.57
N PHE A 126 -1.41 6.07 -5.79
CA PHE A 126 -1.64 7.38 -6.38
C PHE A 126 -0.42 7.82 -7.17
N GLY A 127 -0.60 8.76 -8.07
CA GLY A 127 0.48 9.35 -8.86
C GLY A 127 0.74 10.79 -8.49
N ILE A 128 2.00 11.21 -8.61
CA ILE A 128 2.45 12.60 -8.50
C ILE A 128 2.96 13.03 -9.87
N GLN A 129 2.66 14.25 -10.28
CA GLN A 129 3.06 14.75 -11.60
C GLN A 129 4.52 15.19 -11.62
N GLU A 130 5.00 15.78 -10.52
CA GLU A 130 6.34 16.35 -10.42
C GLU A 130 7.06 15.83 -9.18
N HIS A 131 8.27 15.29 -9.35
CA HIS A 131 9.09 14.82 -8.23
C HIS A 131 9.64 15.97 -7.36
N ILE A 132 9.63 17.19 -7.86
CA ILE A 132 10.07 18.39 -7.14
C ILE A 132 9.20 18.65 -5.91
N ASP A 133 7.91 18.36 -5.99
CA ASP A 133 6.95 18.52 -4.89
C ASP A 133 7.30 17.69 -3.65
N LEU A 134 8.13 16.65 -3.83
CA LEU A 134 8.64 15.83 -2.71
C LEU A 134 9.80 16.47 -1.94
N GLY A 135 10.18 17.71 -2.29
CA GLY A 135 11.24 18.48 -1.63
C GLY A 135 12.63 18.22 -2.22
N ILE A 136 12.72 17.71 -3.43
CA ILE A 136 13.98 17.60 -4.17
C ILE A 136 14.23 18.91 -4.91
N LYS A 137 15.48 19.40 -4.87
CA LYS A 137 15.87 20.57 -5.66
C LYS A 137 15.79 20.24 -7.16
N TYR A 138 15.24 21.18 -7.91
CA TYR A 138 15.23 21.09 -9.36
C TYR A 138 16.66 21.15 -9.94
N ASP A 139 16.98 20.16 -10.75
CA ASP A 139 18.22 20.12 -11.53
C ASP A 139 17.86 20.10 -13.03
N PRO A 140 18.24 21.15 -13.79
CA PRO A 140 17.97 21.22 -15.23
C PRO A 140 18.54 20.05 -16.03
N SER A 141 19.63 19.45 -15.55
CA SER A 141 20.25 18.28 -16.20
C SER A 141 19.43 17.01 -16.08
N THR A 142 18.65 16.91 -15.00
CA THR A 142 17.81 15.74 -14.69
C THR A 142 16.43 15.85 -15.34
N GLY A 143 15.80 17.04 -15.29
CA GLY A 143 14.45 17.28 -15.79
C GLY A 143 13.37 16.89 -14.77
N ILE A 144 12.11 16.95 -15.21
CA ILE A 144 10.93 16.67 -14.38
C ILE A 144 10.38 15.27 -14.72
N TYR A 145 10.07 14.49 -13.70
CA TYR A 145 9.49 13.14 -13.82
C TYR A 145 8.26 13.00 -12.94
N GLY A 146 7.20 12.46 -13.53
CA GLY A 146 6.06 11.94 -12.79
C GLY A 146 6.40 10.61 -12.10
N MET A 147 5.73 10.32 -10.99
CA MET A 147 6.03 9.16 -10.16
C MET A 147 4.75 8.52 -9.63
N ASP A 148 4.73 7.19 -9.66
CA ASP A 148 3.65 6.40 -9.11
C ASP A 148 4.05 5.84 -7.74
N PHE A 149 3.16 6.00 -6.78
CA PHE A 149 3.25 5.42 -5.44
C PHE A 149 2.29 4.25 -5.35
N PHE A 150 2.80 3.08 -5.00
CA PHE A 150 1.99 1.90 -4.74
C PHE A 150 2.29 1.35 -3.35
N VAL A 151 1.28 1.43 -2.47
CA VAL A 151 1.37 1.03 -1.07
C VAL A 151 0.76 -0.34 -0.88
N VAL A 152 1.54 -1.25 -0.32
CA VAL A 152 1.08 -2.59 0.04
C VAL A 152 0.91 -2.65 1.55
N LEU A 153 -0.32 -2.89 1.98
CA LEU A 153 -0.67 -3.10 3.37
C LEU A 153 -0.69 -4.58 3.72
N SER A 154 -0.30 -4.89 4.93
CA SER A 154 -0.35 -6.26 5.45
C SER A 154 -0.62 -6.29 6.94
N ARG A 155 -0.98 -7.48 7.43
CA ARG A 155 -1.01 -7.80 8.87
C ARG A 155 0.16 -8.70 9.22
N PRO A 156 0.64 -8.69 10.47
CA PRO A 156 1.62 -9.66 10.94
C PRO A 156 1.19 -11.10 10.61
N GLY A 157 2.14 -11.94 10.24
CA GLY A 157 1.86 -13.34 9.90
C GLY A 157 1.67 -13.65 8.41
N PHE A 158 1.66 -12.65 7.51
CA PHE A 158 1.53 -12.87 6.04
C PHE A 158 2.70 -13.66 5.44
N ARG A 159 3.79 -13.87 6.19
CA ARG A 159 4.91 -14.71 5.77
C ARG A 159 4.50 -16.15 5.46
N VAL A 160 3.44 -16.66 6.09
CA VAL A 160 2.93 -18.03 5.87
C VAL A 160 2.61 -18.29 4.39
N SER A 161 2.10 -17.30 3.66
CA SER A 161 1.80 -17.41 2.23
C SER A 161 3.02 -17.24 1.32
N LYS A 162 4.14 -16.69 1.84
CA LYS A 162 5.33 -16.33 1.04
C LYS A 162 6.55 -17.21 1.32
N ARG A 163 6.57 -17.94 2.44
CA ARG A 163 7.70 -18.81 2.82
C ARG A 163 7.87 -19.99 1.85
N LYS A 164 9.09 -20.49 1.73
CA LYS A 164 9.45 -21.58 0.82
C LYS A 164 8.83 -22.93 1.26
N ARG A 165 8.92 -23.25 2.56
CA ARG A 165 8.42 -24.54 3.12
C ARG A 165 7.12 -24.32 3.89
N CYS A 166 6.24 -25.31 3.91
CA CYS A 166 4.95 -25.30 4.61
C CYS A 166 4.10 -24.07 4.25
N ARG A 167 4.11 -23.70 2.97
CA ARG A 167 3.34 -22.58 2.44
C ARG A 167 1.86 -22.87 2.54
N SER A 168 1.07 -21.92 3.08
CA SER A 168 -0.37 -22.03 3.21
C SER A 168 -1.05 -20.71 2.86
N LYS A 169 -2.33 -20.76 2.57
CA LYS A 169 -3.15 -19.57 2.35
C LYS A 169 -3.43 -18.86 3.68
N ILE A 170 -3.57 -17.54 3.62
CA ILE A 170 -4.00 -16.75 4.77
C ILE A 170 -5.51 -16.90 4.91
N GLY A 171 -5.99 -17.12 6.16
CA GLY A 171 -7.40 -17.22 6.44
C GLY A 171 -8.16 -15.94 6.07
N HIS A 172 -9.38 -16.10 5.55
CA HIS A 172 -10.21 -14.99 5.06
C HIS A 172 -10.38 -13.86 6.10
N SER A 173 -10.58 -14.20 7.38
CA SER A 173 -10.74 -13.22 8.47
C SER A 173 -9.47 -12.42 8.78
N HIS A 174 -8.30 -12.81 8.27
CA HIS A 174 -7.01 -12.15 8.48
C HIS A 174 -6.55 -11.35 7.26
N LEU A 175 -7.19 -11.51 6.12
CA LEU A 175 -6.91 -10.70 4.93
C LEU A 175 -7.25 -9.22 5.20
N VAL A 176 -6.51 -8.34 4.55
CA VAL A 176 -6.83 -6.91 4.53
C VAL A 176 -7.82 -6.67 3.40
N THR A 177 -8.95 -6.09 3.71
CA THR A 177 -9.97 -5.72 2.73
C THR A 177 -9.82 -4.25 2.33
N ARG A 178 -10.55 -3.84 1.30
CA ARG A 178 -10.62 -2.43 0.87
C ARG A 178 -11.08 -1.52 2.02
N ASP A 179 -12.12 -1.93 2.74
CA ASP A 179 -12.67 -1.15 3.87
C ASP A 179 -11.69 -1.04 5.03
N ASP A 180 -10.91 -2.11 5.30
CA ASP A 180 -9.86 -2.06 6.32
C ASP A 180 -8.74 -1.07 5.93
N ALA A 181 -8.38 -1.02 4.64
CA ALA A 181 -7.38 -0.10 4.12
C ALA A 181 -7.85 1.36 4.17
N MET A 182 -9.12 1.61 3.82
CA MET A 182 -9.72 2.93 3.91
C MET A 182 -9.76 3.45 5.35
N ARG A 183 -10.22 2.62 6.31
CA ARG A 183 -10.21 2.97 7.73
C ARG A 183 -8.81 3.26 8.24
N TRP A 184 -7.85 2.38 7.90
CA TRP A 184 -6.46 2.58 8.28
C TRP A 184 -5.88 3.89 7.76
N PHE A 185 -6.24 4.28 6.52
CA PHE A 185 -5.81 5.54 5.93
C PHE A 185 -6.37 6.76 6.67
N VAL A 186 -7.66 6.74 7.00
CA VAL A 186 -8.31 7.79 7.80
C VAL A 186 -7.71 7.83 9.21
N ASP A 187 -7.58 6.68 9.88
CA ASP A 187 -7.10 6.62 11.27
C ASP A 187 -5.62 7.04 11.41
N LYS A 188 -4.78 6.82 10.38
CA LYS A 188 -3.34 7.10 10.45
C LYS A 188 -2.95 8.49 9.94
N PHE A 189 -3.61 8.98 8.91
CA PHE A 189 -3.24 10.21 8.20
C PHE A 189 -4.32 11.29 8.24
N ASP A 190 -5.44 11.05 8.92
CA ASP A 190 -6.63 11.93 8.91
C ASP A 190 -7.10 12.28 7.48
N GLY A 191 -6.91 11.32 6.55
CA GLY A 191 -7.12 11.52 5.12
C GLY A 191 -8.60 11.53 4.73
N ILE A 192 -8.91 12.27 3.66
CA ILE A 192 -10.26 12.39 3.09
C ILE A 192 -10.39 11.40 1.93
N ILE A 193 -11.51 10.67 1.88
CA ILE A 193 -11.81 9.73 0.80
C ILE A 193 -13.04 10.22 0.04
N ASN A 194 -12.85 10.53 -1.23
CA ASN A 194 -13.87 10.99 -2.18
C ASN A 194 -14.36 9.86 -3.09
#